data_fc8eae836f325c98bcedb3734ef0fc9b
#
_entry.id   fc8eae836f325c98bcedb3734ef0fc9b
#
_cell.length_a   1.000
_cell.length_b   1.000
_cell.length_c   1.000
_cell.angle_alpha   90.00
_cell.angle_beta   90.00
_cell.angle_gamma   90.00
#
_symmetry.space_group_name_H-M   'P 1'
#
loop_
_entity.id
_entity.type
_entity.pdbx_description
1 polymer ?
#
loop_
_entity_poly.entity_id
_entity_poly.type
_entity_poly.pdbx_seq_one_letter_code
_entity_poly.pdbx_strand_id
1 'polypeptide(L)'
;MIGWKQAEHIEHKEEKERLANRMVERVKEGEIIGFGSGTTSYLTTLAIGKKVKEEGLHIKAIPTSDVIENLCKELEIPVTSLEQETPDWCFDGADEVDNQGNMIKGMGAAMFREKLNMVNSKENYILIDSSKRVDRLGEKHPIPIE
;
A
#
# COMPACT_ATOMS: atom_id res chain seq x y z
N MET A 1 13.61 -11.15 7.98
CA MET A 1 12.68 -11.20 9.16
C MET A 1 12.59 -9.84 9.87
N ILE A 2 12.13 -8.83 9.14
CA ILE A 2 11.94 -7.45 9.67
C ILE A 2 10.45 -7.18 9.95
N GLY A 3 9.54 -8.08 9.56
CA GLY A 3 8.11 -7.76 9.48
C GLY A 3 7.28 -7.74 10.76
N TRP A 4 7.61 -8.49 11.79
CA TRP A 4 6.68 -8.74 12.90
C TRP A 4 6.83 -7.81 14.11
N LYS A 5 8.01 -7.27 14.36
CA LYS A 5 8.23 -6.34 15.49
C LYS A 5 7.73 -4.91 15.25
N GLN A 6 7.47 -4.53 13.99
CA GLN A 6 6.92 -3.21 13.65
C GLN A 6 5.40 -3.12 13.82
N ALA A 7 4.69 -4.24 13.87
CA ALA A 7 3.22 -4.25 14.03
C ALA A 7 2.76 -3.84 15.46
N GLU A 8 3.63 -3.93 16.45
CA GLU A 8 3.30 -3.61 17.86
C GLU A 8 3.29 -2.10 18.16
N HIS A 9 3.96 -1.27 17.31
CA HIS A 9 4.03 0.18 17.50
C HIS A 9 3.75 0.95 16.21
N ILE A 10 2.54 0.78 15.65
CA ILE A 10 2.10 1.56 14.49
C ILE A 10 1.50 2.88 15.00
N GLU A 11 2.17 3.99 14.70
CA GLU A 11 1.63 5.32 14.96
C GLU A 11 0.34 5.56 14.14
N HIS A 12 -0.62 6.31 14.70
CA HIS A 12 -1.91 6.61 14.07
C HIS A 12 -2.68 5.36 13.61
N LYS A 13 -2.57 4.27 14.36
CA LYS A 13 -3.10 2.95 13.98
C LYS A 13 -4.59 2.99 13.63
N GLU A 14 -5.40 3.65 14.45
CA GLU A 14 -6.86 3.75 14.21
C GLU A 14 -7.22 4.44 12.90
N GLU A 15 -6.49 5.52 12.53
CA GLU A 15 -6.69 6.19 11.26
C GLU A 15 -6.33 5.27 10.09
N LYS A 16 -5.21 4.57 10.19
CA LYS A 16 -4.73 3.61 9.17
C LYS A 16 -5.66 2.42 9.01
N GLU A 17 -6.22 1.91 10.10
CA GLU A 17 -7.22 0.84 10.07
C GLU A 17 -8.54 1.31 9.40
N ARG A 18 -8.97 2.54 9.65
CA ARG A 18 -10.13 3.11 8.93
C ARG A 18 -9.88 3.24 7.43
N LEU A 19 -8.68 3.67 7.03
CA LEU A 19 -8.27 3.72 5.63
C LEU A 19 -8.25 2.32 5.01
N ALA A 20 -7.67 1.34 5.70
CA ALA A 20 -7.63 -0.05 5.26
C ALA A 20 -9.04 -0.60 5.03
N ASN A 21 -9.96 -0.38 5.97
CA ASN A 21 -11.35 -0.84 5.86
C ASN A 21 -12.07 -0.20 4.66
N ARG A 22 -11.80 1.07 4.36
CA ARG A 22 -12.33 1.72 3.16
C ARG A 22 -11.80 1.11 1.86
N MET A 23 -10.53 0.72 1.83
CA MET A 23 -9.95 0.06 0.66
C MET A 23 -10.52 -1.33 0.44
N VAL A 24 -10.80 -2.06 1.51
CA VAL A 24 -11.43 -3.39 1.45
C VAL A 24 -12.77 -3.36 0.71
N GLU A 25 -13.55 -2.29 0.85
CA GLU A 25 -14.86 -2.15 0.15
C GLU A 25 -14.72 -2.13 -1.37
N ARG A 26 -13.54 -1.75 -1.90
CA ARG A 26 -13.28 -1.68 -3.34
C ARG A 26 -12.92 -3.02 -3.98
N VAL A 27 -12.42 -3.97 -3.17
CA VAL A 27 -11.92 -5.26 -3.68
C VAL A 27 -13.04 -6.08 -4.29
N LYS A 28 -12.84 -6.51 -5.54
CA LYS A 28 -13.79 -7.33 -6.30
C LYS A 28 -13.13 -8.61 -6.81
N GLU A 29 -13.97 -9.57 -7.14
CA GLU A 29 -13.55 -10.83 -7.75
C GLU A 29 -12.74 -10.61 -9.04
N GLY A 30 -11.65 -11.35 -9.18
CA GLY A 30 -10.82 -11.39 -10.38
C GLY A 30 -9.85 -10.22 -10.56
N GLU A 31 -9.79 -9.27 -9.61
CA GLU A 31 -8.92 -8.10 -9.74
C GLU A 31 -7.45 -8.43 -9.54
N ILE A 32 -6.61 -7.69 -10.26
CA ILE A 32 -5.16 -7.61 -10.08
C ILE A 32 -4.86 -6.28 -9.40
N ILE A 33 -4.29 -6.33 -8.21
CA ILE A 33 -4.12 -5.16 -7.36
C ILE A 33 -2.64 -4.92 -7.08
N GLY A 34 -2.19 -3.67 -7.24
CA GLY A 34 -0.87 -3.23 -6.81
C GLY A 34 -0.85 -2.96 -5.30
N PHE A 35 -0.02 -3.68 -4.58
CA PHE A 35 0.10 -3.59 -3.12
C PHE A 35 1.31 -2.75 -2.75
N GLY A 36 1.06 -1.57 -2.20
CA GLY A 36 2.09 -0.64 -1.72
C GLY A 36 2.83 -1.11 -0.47
N SER A 37 3.81 -0.35 -0.05
CA SER A 37 4.67 -0.63 1.11
C SER A 37 4.42 0.31 2.29
N GLY A 38 5.03 0.04 3.43
CA GLY A 38 4.87 0.80 4.66
C GLY A 38 3.69 0.36 5.53
N THR A 39 3.55 0.99 6.71
CA THR A 39 2.63 0.54 7.75
C THR A 39 1.15 0.62 7.36
N THR A 40 0.75 1.66 6.63
CA THR A 40 -0.62 1.78 6.14
C THR A 40 -0.95 0.69 5.13
N SER A 41 -0.05 0.45 4.17
CA SER A 41 -0.20 -0.62 3.18
C SER A 41 -0.18 -2.01 3.82
N TYR A 42 0.63 -2.21 4.84
CA TYR A 42 0.66 -3.45 5.61
C TYR A 42 -0.71 -3.76 6.26
N LEU A 43 -1.31 -2.79 6.97
CA LEU A 43 -2.64 -2.94 7.56
C LEU A 43 -3.73 -3.13 6.50
N THR A 44 -3.62 -2.45 5.36
CA THR A 44 -4.54 -2.62 4.24
C THR A 44 -4.43 -4.02 3.64
N THR A 45 -3.22 -4.55 3.49
CA THR A 45 -2.98 -5.91 3.01
C THR A 45 -3.60 -6.95 3.94
N LEU A 46 -3.45 -6.79 5.27
CA LEU A 46 -4.11 -7.66 6.25
C LEU A 46 -5.64 -7.63 6.12
N ALA A 47 -6.21 -6.45 5.99
CA ALA A 47 -7.65 -6.28 5.86
C ALA A 47 -8.20 -6.89 4.56
N ILE A 48 -7.48 -6.72 3.44
CA ILE A 48 -7.82 -7.35 2.15
C ILE A 48 -7.74 -8.87 2.26
N GLY A 49 -6.67 -9.41 2.85
CA GLY A 49 -6.52 -10.87 3.03
C GLY A 49 -7.66 -11.48 3.84
N LYS A 50 -8.10 -10.78 4.89
CA LYS A 50 -9.26 -11.19 5.68
C LYS A 50 -10.53 -11.29 4.81
N LYS A 51 -10.85 -10.23 4.04
CA LYS A 51 -12.01 -10.21 3.14
C LYS A 51 -11.93 -11.32 2.08
N VAL A 52 -10.78 -11.45 1.43
CA VAL A 52 -10.54 -12.49 0.41
C VAL A 52 -10.87 -13.87 0.96
N LYS A 53 -10.41 -14.16 2.17
CA LYS A 53 -10.67 -15.43 2.84
C LYS A 53 -12.13 -15.60 3.26
N GLU A 54 -12.75 -14.58 3.84
CA GLU A 54 -14.14 -14.64 4.33
C GLU A 54 -15.16 -14.72 3.19
N GLU A 55 -14.92 -14.05 2.08
CA GLU A 55 -15.83 -14.00 0.92
C GLU A 55 -15.46 -14.99 -0.20
N GLY A 56 -14.33 -15.70 -0.07
CA GLY A 56 -13.85 -16.64 -1.07
C GLY A 56 -13.46 -15.98 -2.40
N LEU A 57 -12.95 -14.74 -2.36
CA LEU A 57 -12.57 -14.00 -3.56
C LEU A 57 -11.24 -14.50 -4.13
N HIS A 58 -11.11 -14.41 -5.45
CA HIS A 58 -9.87 -14.71 -6.18
C HIS A 58 -9.30 -13.43 -6.75
N ILE A 59 -8.26 -12.91 -6.13
CA ILE A 59 -7.50 -11.75 -6.59
C ILE A 59 -6.03 -12.13 -6.78
N LYS A 60 -5.26 -11.25 -7.43
CA LYS A 60 -3.80 -11.36 -7.48
C LYS A 60 -3.15 -10.06 -7.00
N ALA A 61 -2.02 -10.20 -6.32
CA ALA A 61 -1.26 -9.07 -5.79
C ALA A 61 0.01 -8.83 -6.61
N ILE A 62 0.32 -7.56 -6.89
CA ILE A 62 1.63 -7.11 -7.37
C ILE A 62 2.27 -6.28 -6.25
N PRO A 63 3.10 -6.91 -5.38
CA PRO A 63 3.69 -6.23 -4.23
C PRO A 63 4.87 -5.35 -4.62
N THR A 64 5.08 -4.27 -3.87
CA THR A 64 6.19 -3.32 -4.09
C THR A 64 7.40 -3.59 -3.19
N SER A 65 7.31 -4.54 -2.27
CA SER A 65 8.41 -4.93 -1.39
C SER A 65 8.32 -6.40 -0.98
N ASP A 66 9.45 -6.96 -0.58
CA ASP A 66 9.53 -8.35 -0.10
C ASP A 66 8.70 -8.57 1.17
N VAL A 67 8.57 -7.55 2.02
CA VAL A 67 7.70 -7.60 3.22
C VAL A 67 6.24 -7.83 2.84
N ILE A 68 5.74 -7.05 1.88
CA ILE A 68 4.35 -7.18 1.41
C ILE A 68 4.15 -8.45 0.60
N GLU A 69 5.15 -8.86 -0.20
CA GLU A 69 5.11 -10.13 -0.92
C GLU A 69 4.97 -11.32 0.03
N ASN A 70 5.78 -11.36 1.08
CA ASN A 70 5.71 -12.42 2.10
C ASN A 70 4.37 -12.40 2.83
N LEU A 71 3.85 -11.22 3.16
CA LEU A 71 2.54 -11.08 3.78
C LEU A 71 1.42 -11.60 2.87
N CYS A 72 1.46 -11.29 1.57
CA CYS A 72 0.50 -11.83 0.61
C CYS A 72 0.53 -13.36 0.57
N LYS A 73 1.74 -13.96 0.58
CA LYS A 73 1.91 -15.43 0.62
C LYS A 73 1.33 -16.04 1.90
N GLU A 74 1.56 -15.41 3.05
CA GLU A 74 0.99 -15.86 4.33
C GLU A 74 -0.54 -15.77 4.37
N LEU A 75 -1.10 -14.78 3.68
CA LEU A 75 -2.55 -14.59 3.54
C LEU A 75 -3.15 -15.42 2.40
N GLU A 76 -2.35 -16.27 1.75
CA GLU A 76 -2.77 -17.11 0.62
C GLU A 76 -3.28 -16.30 -0.59
N ILE A 77 -2.84 -15.03 -0.73
CA ILE A 77 -3.12 -14.21 -1.90
C ILE A 77 -2.07 -14.51 -2.98
N PRO A 78 -2.45 -14.99 -4.17
CA PRO A 78 -1.52 -15.25 -5.26
C PRO A 78 -0.76 -13.99 -5.66
N VAL A 79 0.58 -14.11 -5.80
CA VAL A 79 1.46 -13.03 -6.22
C VAL A 79 1.76 -13.16 -7.71
N THR A 80 1.75 -12.04 -8.42
CA THR A 80 2.14 -11.90 -9.82
C THR A 80 3.08 -10.71 -10.01
N SER A 81 3.43 -10.36 -11.23
CA SER A 81 4.33 -9.26 -11.54
C SER A 81 3.83 -8.40 -12.71
N LEU A 82 4.39 -7.19 -12.84
CA LEU A 82 4.09 -6.28 -13.97
C LEU A 82 4.55 -6.82 -15.32
N GLU A 83 5.44 -7.82 -15.35
CA GLU A 83 5.84 -8.50 -16.57
C GLU A 83 4.76 -9.45 -17.08
N GLN A 84 3.91 -9.93 -16.20
CA GLN A 84 2.87 -10.91 -16.50
C GLN A 84 1.49 -10.28 -16.63
N GLU A 85 1.19 -9.28 -15.80
CA GLU A 85 -0.16 -8.71 -15.69
C GLU A 85 -0.13 -7.21 -15.39
N THR A 86 -1.21 -6.54 -15.73
CA THR A 86 -1.41 -5.10 -15.47
C THR A 86 -2.37 -4.94 -14.29
N PRO A 87 -2.04 -4.15 -13.27
CA PRO A 87 -2.93 -3.94 -12.14
C PRO A 87 -4.17 -3.11 -12.54
N ASP A 88 -5.33 -3.53 -12.05
CA ASP A 88 -6.57 -2.77 -12.21
C ASP A 88 -6.50 -1.47 -11.41
N TRP A 89 -5.98 -1.56 -10.21
CA TRP A 89 -5.71 -0.42 -9.36
C TRP A 89 -4.59 -0.73 -8.38
N CYS A 90 -4.02 0.31 -7.75
CA CYS A 90 -3.08 0.12 -6.68
C CYS A 90 -3.38 1.04 -5.50
N PHE A 91 -2.87 0.67 -4.34
CA PHE A 91 -2.85 1.51 -3.15
C PHE A 91 -1.44 1.61 -2.58
N ASP A 92 -1.12 2.75 -2.00
CA ASP A 92 0.16 3.00 -1.35
C ASP A 92 0.04 4.14 -0.34
N GLY A 93 1.07 4.32 0.49
CA GLY A 93 1.20 5.46 1.38
C GLY A 93 1.97 6.62 0.74
N ALA A 94 2.08 7.72 1.49
CA ALA A 94 3.00 8.81 1.19
C ALA A 94 3.62 9.33 2.50
N ASP A 95 4.77 9.97 2.39
CA ASP A 95 5.50 10.55 3.53
C ASP A 95 4.98 11.94 3.86
N GLU A 96 4.68 12.74 2.83
CA GLU A 96 4.03 14.05 2.92
C GLU A 96 3.06 14.25 1.76
N VAL A 97 1.95 14.95 2.02
CA VAL A 97 1.00 15.40 0.98
C VAL A 97 0.57 16.83 1.31
N ASP A 98 0.73 17.74 0.35
CA ASP A 98 0.31 19.13 0.47
C ASP A 98 -1.16 19.35 0.08
N ASN A 99 -1.65 20.57 0.24
CA ASN A 99 -3.03 20.92 -0.06
C ASN A 99 -3.36 20.91 -1.58
N GLN A 100 -2.36 20.81 -2.44
CA GLN A 100 -2.51 20.70 -3.89
C GLN A 100 -2.46 19.25 -4.38
N GLY A 101 -2.20 18.30 -3.48
CA GLY A 101 -2.05 16.88 -3.82
C GLY A 101 -0.66 16.50 -4.30
N ASN A 102 0.33 17.39 -4.20
CA ASN A 102 1.73 17.01 -4.42
C ASN A 102 2.20 16.18 -3.23
N MET A 103 3.12 15.23 -3.47
CA MET A 103 3.54 14.31 -2.42
C MET A 103 5.03 14.00 -2.45
N ILE A 104 5.58 13.72 -1.27
CA ILE A 104 6.86 13.04 -1.10
C ILE A 104 6.58 11.60 -0.76
N LYS A 105 7.27 10.68 -1.44
CA LYS A 105 7.23 9.24 -1.22
C LYS A 105 8.64 8.67 -1.20
N GLY A 106 8.78 7.44 -0.71
CA GLY A 106 10.00 6.65 -0.86
C GLY A 106 10.87 6.52 0.39
N MET A 107 10.47 7.03 1.57
CA MET A 107 11.25 6.84 2.81
C MET A 107 11.43 5.36 3.18
N GLY A 108 10.53 4.48 2.74
CA GLY A 108 10.62 3.03 2.93
C GLY A 108 11.55 2.32 1.94
N ALA A 109 12.28 3.05 1.09
CA ALA A 109 13.22 2.51 0.08
C ALA A 109 12.60 1.49 -0.89
N ALA A 110 11.34 1.69 -1.27
CA ALA A 110 10.62 0.88 -2.26
C ALA A 110 10.11 1.71 -3.44
N MET A 111 10.61 2.94 -3.58
CA MET A 111 10.03 3.95 -4.47
C MET A 111 10.04 3.58 -5.95
N PHE A 112 11.03 2.83 -6.43
CA PHE A 112 11.05 2.37 -7.81
C PHE A 112 9.90 1.40 -8.10
N ARG A 113 9.73 0.35 -7.29
CA ARG A 113 8.63 -0.61 -7.43
C ARG A 113 7.26 0.06 -7.21
N GLU A 114 7.17 0.97 -6.24
CA GLU A 114 5.95 1.77 -5.98
C GLU A 114 5.55 2.57 -7.23
N LYS A 115 6.51 3.30 -7.83
CA LYS A 115 6.27 4.09 -9.03
C LYS A 115 5.86 3.22 -10.20
N LEU A 116 6.51 2.07 -10.41
CA LEU A 116 6.13 1.13 -11.47
C LEU A 116 4.69 0.65 -11.32
N ASN A 117 4.27 0.28 -10.12
CA ASN A 117 2.87 -0.09 -9.87
C ASN A 117 1.92 1.06 -10.21
N MET A 118 2.22 2.27 -9.72
CA MET A 118 1.37 3.45 -9.92
C MET A 118 1.21 3.82 -11.41
N VAL A 119 2.29 3.82 -12.20
CA VAL A 119 2.22 4.22 -13.61
C VAL A 119 1.56 3.17 -14.51
N ASN A 120 1.52 1.92 -14.06
CA ASN A 120 0.86 0.82 -14.79
C ASN A 120 -0.57 0.55 -14.31
N SER A 121 -1.00 1.12 -13.19
CA SER A 121 -2.36 0.94 -12.65
C SER A 121 -3.36 1.89 -13.33
N LYS A 122 -4.58 1.42 -13.55
CA LYS A 122 -5.67 2.26 -14.08
C LYS A 122 -6.11 3.32 -13.07
N GLU A 123 -6.09 2.99 -11.79
CA GLU A 123 -6.43 3.90 -10.68
C GLU A 123 -5.41 3.77 -9.56
N ASN A 124 -5.10 4.89 -8.89
CA ASN A 124 -4.15 4.95 -7.78
C ASN A 124 -4.80 5.55 -6.54
N TYR A 125 -4.66 4.88 -5.40
CA TYR A 125 -5.17 5.32 -4.11
C TYR A 125 -4.01 5.57 -3.15
N ILE A 126 -3.82 6.82 -2.75
CA ILE A 126 -2.82 7.21 -1.76
C ILE A 126 -3.49 7.31 -0.39
N LEU A 127 -3.04 6.45 0.51
CA LEU A 127 -3.59 6.29 1.85
C LEU A 127 -2.70 7.01 2.86
N ILE A 128 -3.20 8.10 3.43
CA ILE A 128 -2.46 8.88 4.42
C ILE A 128 -3.29 9.09 5.68
N ASP A 129 -2.66 8.98 6.83
CA ASP A 129 -3.20 9.50 8.09
C ASP A 129 -2.97 11.02 8.19
N SER A 130 -3.59 11.65 9.18
CA SER A 130 -3.53 13.09 9.37
C SER A 130 -2.12 13.65 9.55
N SER A 131 -1.17 12.85 10.05
CA SER A 131 0.22 13.28 10.28
C SER A 131 1.00 13.54 8.99
N LYS A 132 0.54 13.00 7.85
CA LYS A 132 1.20 13.14 6.54
C LYS A 132 0.82 14.43 5.80
N ARG A 133 -0.17 15.14 6.29
CA ARG A 133 -0.57 16.43 5.69
C ARG A 133 0.42 17.52 6.08
N VAL A 134 0.82 18.31 5.10
CA VAL A 134 1.74 19.44 5.23
C VAL A 134 1.22 20.64 4.44
N ASP A 135 1.63 21.84 4.82
CA ASP A 135 1.35 23.05 4.02
C ASP A 135 2.30 23.15 2.83
N ARG A 136 3.53 22.68 2.99
CA ARG A 136 4.57 22.69 1.97
C ARG A 136 5.41 21.41 2.05
N LEU A 137 5.70 20.80 0.90
CA LEU A 137 6.59 19.64 0.83
C LEU A 137 7.99 19.93 1.36
N GLY A 138 8.58 18.97 2.06
CA GLY A 138 9.87 19.10 2.73
C GLY A 138 9.78 19.73 4.12
N GLU A 139 8.59 19.89 4.67
CA GLU A 139 8.37 20.48 5.99
C GLU A 139 8.78 19.53 7.12
N LYS A 140 8.49 18.23 6.97
CA LYS A 140 8.75 17.20 7.98
C LYS A 140 9.86 16.22 7.58
N HIS A 141 10.02 15.99 6.29
CA HIS A 141 10.90 14.95 5.77
C HIS A 141 11.76 15.45 4.62
N PRO A 142 13.04 15.01 4.52
CA PRO A 142 13.86 15.24 3.33
C PRO A 142 13.29 14.46 2.14
N ILE A 143 13.68 14.88 0.93
CA ILE A 143 13.33 14.16 -0.30
C ILE A 143 14.17 12.88 -0.39
N PRO A 144 13.55 11.70 -0.42
CA PRO A 144 14.27 10.44 -0.64
C PRO A 144 14.87 10.38 -2.04
N ILE A 145 16.07 9.81 -2.14
CA ILE A 145 16.77 9.57 -3.40
C ILE A 145 17.14 8.09 -3.45
N GLU A 146 16.84 7.43 -4.55
CA GLU A 146 17.18 6.03 -4.84
C GLU A 146 18.19 5.94 -5.97
#